data_6e98fd25526f1545eedd80c2ff2e3551
#
_entry.id   6e98fd25526f1545eedd80c2ff2e3551
#
_cell.length_a   1.000
_cell.length_b   1.000
_cell.length_c   1.000
_cell.angle_alpha   90.00
_cell.angle_beta   90.00
_cell.angle_gamma   90.00
#
_symmetry.space_group_name_H-M   'P 1'
#
loop_
_entity.id
_entity.type
_entity.pdbx_description
1 polymer ?
#
loop_
_entity_poly.entity_id
_entity_poly.type
_entity_poly.pdbx_seq_one_letter_code
_entity_poly.pdbx_strand_id
1 'polypeptide(L)'
;LLVLHTAASRVGSMDVGAVTEGGLAAATDGAEVIYNLGADEVEIAAGAFVIYQGSHGDRGASRADVILPGSAWTEENGLFVNTEGRPQLALRAGFAPGEAKENWAILRALSAELGQTLPWDSLAALRSALVKAHPHLARIDEVAENTWTPLPVKTPAKATFRNAIKDFYLTNPVARASQVMAELSAMAKARAEAPMAAE
;
A
#
# COMPACT_ATOMS: atom_id res chain seq x y z
N LEU A 1 -17.69 12.42 7.45
CA LEU A 1 -16.25 12.61 7.66
C LEU A 1 -15.51 11.80 6.59
N LEU A 2 -14.65 12.44 5.82
CA LEU A 2 -13.78 11.82 4.84
C LEU A 2 -12.34 11.93 5.33
N VAL A 3 -11.64 10.80 5.41
CA VAL A 3 -10.22 10.75 5.78
C VAL A 3 -9.40 10.41 4.54
N LEU A 4 -8.57 11.36 4.11
CA LEU A 4 -7.64 11.15 2.99
C LEU A 4 -6.45 10.33 3.46
N HIS A 5 -6.24 9.19 2.82
CA HIS A 5 -5.12 8.31 3.10
C HIS A 5 -3.92 8.60 2.19
N THR A 6 -2.73 8.35 2.69
CA THR A 6 -1.47 8.53 1.95
C THR A 6 -1.10 7.32 1.07
N ALA A 7 -1.81 6.21 1.22
CA ALA A 7 -1.63 4.99 0.43
C ALA A 7 -2.90 4.63 -0.31
N ALA A 8 -2.76 4.20 -1.57
CA ALA A 8 -3.87 3.73 -2.38
C ALA A 8 -4.54 2.50 -1.76
N SER A 9 -5.86 2.39 -1.90
CA SER A 9 -6.65 1.25 -1.43
C SER A 9 -6.56 0.93 0.06
N ARG A 10 -6.23 1.90 0.90
CA ARG A 10 -6.24 1.67 2.36
C ARG A 10 -7.63 1.32 2.89
N VAL A 11 -8.69 1.87 2.31
CA VAL A 11 -10.07 1.48 2.62
C VAL A 11 -10.29 0.01 2.30
N GLY A 12 -9.85 -0.47 1.12
CA GLY A 12 -9.93 -1.88 0.78
C GLY A 12 -9.17 -2.80 1.75
N SER A 13 -8.02 -2.37 2.25
CA SER A 13 -7.30 -3.11 3.29
C SER A 13 -8.11 -3.21 4.59
N MET A 14 -8.79 -2.14 5.00
CA MET A 14 -9.69 -2.16 6.16
C MET A 14 -10.90 -3.06 5.91
N ASP A 15 -11.48 -3.02 4.72
CA ASP A 15 -12.64 -3.84 4.34
C ASP A 15 -12.36 -5.34 4.44
N VAL A 16 -11.14 -5.76 4.12
CA VAL A 16 -10.72 -7.18 4.24
C VAL A 16 -10.12 -7.52 5.60
N GLY A 17 -10.17 -6.60 6.55
CA GLY A 17 -9.70 -6.85 7.91
C GLY A 17 -8.18 -6.78 8.10
N ALA A 18 -7.44 -6.24 7.13
CA ALA A 18 -6.00 -6.02 7.25
C ALA A 18 -5.69 -4.81 8.14
N VAL A 19 -6.14 -4.88 9.38
CA VAL A 19 -5.98 -3.84 10.41
C VAL A 19 -5.63 -4.47 11.75
N THR A 20 -4.89 -3.73 12.57
CA THR A 20 -4.56 -4.11 13.95
C THR A 20 -4.88 -2.95 14.87
N GLU A 21 -5.52 -3.21 16.00
CA GLU A 21 -5.71 -2.21 17.04
C GLU A 21 -4.33 -1.75 17.56
N GLY A 22 -4.13 -0.44 17.70
CA GLY A 22 -2.80 0.13 17.96
C GLY A 22 -1.94 0.34 16.70
N GLY A 23 -2.42 -0.08 15.53
CA GLY A 23 -1.79 0.16 14.24
C GLY A 23 -0.48 -0.59 14.03
N LEU A 24 0.38 -0.04 13.18
CA LEU A 24 1.63 -0.68 12.77
C LEU A 24 2.55 -1.00 13.94
N ALA A 25 2.67 -0.09 14.91
CA ALA A 25 3.53 -0.31 16.06
C ALA A 25 3.14 -1.58 16.83
N ALA A 26 1.85 -1.76 17.08
CA ALA A 26 1.34 -2.97 17.73
C ALA A 26 1.48 -4.23 16.85
N ALA A 27 1.35 -4.09 15.53
CA ALA A 27 1.50 -5.20 14.60
C ALA A 27 2.95 -5.71 14.50
N THR A 28 3.94 -4.86 14.76
CA THR A 28 5.37 -5.20 14.64
C THR A 28 6.06 -5.41 15.97
N ASP A 29 5.41 -5.09 17.10
CA ASP A 29 5.98 -5.24 18.42
C ASP A 29 6.22 -6.71 18.77
N GLY A 30 7.46 -7.05 19.06
CA GLY A 30 7.89 -8.41 19.38
C GLY A 30 7.78 -9.43 18.24
N ALA A 31 7.52 -8.99 17.00
CA ALA A 31 7.44 -9.89 15.88
C ALA A 31 8.81 -10.50 15.52
N GLU A 32 8.90 -11.82 15.47
CA GLU A 32 10.10 -12.55 15.05
C GLU A 32 10.26 -12.56 13.52
N VAL A 33 9.14 -12.58 12.78
CA VAL A 33 9.10 -12.53 11.32
C VAL A 33 8.12 -11.46 10.85
N ILE A 34 8.55 -10.62 9.92
CA ILE A 34 7.73 -9.59 9.31
C ILE A 34 7.69 -9.82 7.79
N TYR A 35 6.49 -10.05 7.26
CA TYR A 35 6.27 -10.09 5.83
C TYR A 35 5.81 -8.72 5.34
N ASN A 36 6.70 -8.00 4.66
CA ASN A 36 6.46 -6.65 4.17
C ASN A 36 6.04 -6.67 2.70
N LEU A 37 4.74 -6.53 2.44
CA LEU A 37 4.18 -6.50 1.10
C LEU A 37 4.07 -5.06 0.58
N GLY A 38 5.08 -4.63 -0.17
CA GLY A 38 5.11 -3.34 -0.87
C GLY A 38 5.04 -2.10 0.02
N ALA A 39 5.34 -2.20 1.31
CA ALA A 39 5.24 -1.10 2.25
C ALA A 39 6.62 -0.49 2.56
N ASP A 40 7.14 0.32 1.64
CA ASP A 40 8.47 0.93 1.72
C ASP A 40 8.57 2.08 2.73
N GLU A 41 7.44 2.69 3.09
CA GLU A 41 7.39 3.81 4.05
C GLU A 41 7.36 3.37 5.51
N VAL A 42 7.36 2.06 5.75
CA VAL A 42 7.30 1.47 7.09
C VAL A 42 8.69 1.34 7.68
N GLU A 43 8.89 1.92 8.86
CA GLU A 43 10.09 1.68 9.65
C GLU A 43 9.94 0.37 10.42
N ILE A 44 10.84 -0.58 10.15
CA ILE A 44 10.91 -1.87 10.83
C ILE A 44 12.12 -1.86 11.77
N ALA A 45 11.88 -2.09 13.05
CA ALA A 45 12.93 -2.18 14.05
C ALA A 45 13.89 -3.36 13.77
N ALA A 46 15.10 -3.27 14.30
CA ALA A 46 16.05 -4.37 14.22
C ALA A 46 15.58 -5.57 15.06
N GLY A 47 15.95 -6.78 14.64
CA GLY A 47 15.69 -8.01 15.38
C GLY A 47 14.72 -8.98 14.71
N ALA A 48 13.75 -8.51 13.93
CA ALA A 48 12.87 -9.37 13.15
C ALA A 48 13.56 -9.86 11.86
N PHE A 49 13.25 -11.09 11.46
CA PHE A 49 13.53 -11.57 10.10
C PHE A 49 12.52 -10.97 9.12
N VAL A 50 12.99 -10.24 8.14
CA VAL A 50 12.13 -9.48 7.23
C VAL A 50 12.13 -10.08 5.83
N ILE A 51 10.94 -10.45 5.36
CA ILE A 51 10.69 -10.83 3.97
C ILE A 51 10.03 -9.62 3.29
N TYR A 52 10.65 -9.08 2.26
CA TYR A 52 10.09 -8.02 1.44
C TYR A 52 9.59 -8.56 0.11
N GLN A 53 8.34 -8.27 -0.23
CA GLN A 53 7.78 -8.51 -1.55
C GLN A 53 7.40 -7.18 -2.19
N GLY A 54 7.99 -6.86 -3.33
CA GLY A 54 7.71 -5.61 -4.01
C GLY A 54 8.43 -5.49 -5.35
N SER A 55 8.15 -4.41 -6.08
CA SER A 55 8.61 -4.21 -7.46
C SER A 55 9.85 -3.32 -7.59
N HIS A 56 10.22 -2.56 -6.57
CA HIS A 56 11.32 -1.61 -6.62
C HIS A 56 12.23 -1.75 -5.40
N GLY A 57 13.53 -1.60 -5.63
CA GLY A 57 14.52 -1.57 -4.56
C GLY A 57 14.50 -0.23 -3.83
N ASP A 58 13.71 -0.14 -2.78
CA ASP A 58 13.59 1.04 -1.92
C ASP A 58 13.84 0.65 -0.45
N ARG A 59 13.37 1.44 0.49
CA ARG A 59 13.62 1.26 1.93
C ARG A 59 13.20 -0.12 2.45
N GLY A 60 12.05 -0.63 2.00
CA GLY A 60 11.57 -1.96 2.35
C GLY A 60 12.54 -3.06 1.91
N ALA A 61 13.05 -2.99 0.69
CA ALA A 61 14.03 -3.94 0.18
C ALA A 61 15.38 -3.84 0.90
N SER A 62 15.85 -2.62 1.21
CA SER A 62 17.16 -2.43 1.86
C SER A 62 17.21 -2.96 3.30
N ARG A 63 16.05 -3.12 3.96
CA ARG A 63 15.94 -3.66 5.33
C ARG A 63 15.72 -5.18 5.33
N ALA A 64 15.33 -5.76 4.19
CA ALA A 64 14.91 -7.16 4.12
C ALA A 64 16.08 -8.15 4.19
N ASP A 65 15.84 -9.29 4.83
CA ASP A 65 16.71 -10.46 4.82
C ASP A 65 16.47 -11.31 3.55
N VAL A 66 15.21 -11.30 3.04
CA VAL A 66 14.81 -11.97 1.79
C VAL A 66 13.97 -11.00 0.96
N ILE A 67 14.24 -10.95 -0.34
CA ILE A 67 13.49 -10.16 -1.31
C ILE A 67 12.81 -11.10 -2.31
N LEU A 68 11.49 -10.96 -2.44
CA LEU A 68 10.68 -11.66 -3.43
C LEU A 68 10.22 -10.64 -4.48
N PRO A 69 10.66 -10.75 -5.75
CA PRO A 69 10.33 -9.77 -6.77
C PRO A 69 8.85 -9.90 -7.18
N GLY A 70 8.05 -8.91 -6.79
CA GLY A 70 6.65 -8.77 -7.14
C GLY A 70 6.43 -7.83 -8.32
N SER A 71 5.27 -7.94 -8.98
CA SER A 71 4.86 -7.01 -10.02
C SER A 71 4.51 -5.64 -9.46
N ALA A 72 4.71 -4.61 -10.29
CA ALA A 72 4.17 -3.29 -10.03
C ALA A 72 2.65 -3.28 -10.30
N TRP A 73 1.94 -2.30 -9.76
CA TRP A 73 0.49 -2.17 -9.93
C TRP A 73 0.03 -2.05 -11.40
N THR A 74 0.91 -1.62 -12.30
CA THR A 74 0.66 -1.57 -13.75
C THR A 74 0.89 -2.91 -14.46
N GLU A 75 1.49 -3.87 -13.79
CA GLU A 75 1.92 -5.16 -14.32
C GLU A 75 1.03 -6.31 -13.82
N GLU A 76 0.05 -6.01 -13.03
CA GLU A 76 -0.94 -6.98 -12.53
C GLU A 76 -2.36 -6.41 -12.57
N ASN A 77 -3.37 -7.30 -12.49
CA ASN A 77 -4.76 -6.88 -12.36
C ASN A 77 -5.09 -6.71 -10.89
N GLY A 78 -5.45 -5.50 -10.48
CA GLY A 78 -5.77 -5.14 -9.09
C GLY A 78 -7.25 -4.82 -8.86
N LEU A 79 -7.68 -4.93 -7.61
CA LEU A 79 -8.92 -4.35 -7.11
C LEU A 79 -8.55 -3.30 -6.07
N PHE A 80 -8.97 -2.07 -6.30
CA PHE A 80 -8.71 -0.94 -5.42
C PHE A 80 -10.02 -0.38 -4.89
N VAL A 81 -10.03 0.00 -3.63
CA VAL A 81 -11.17 0.69 -3.03
C VAL A 81 -10.74 2.12 -2.68
N ASN A 82 -11.45 3.10 -3.26
CA ASN A 82 -11.13 4.50 -3.02
C ASN A 82 -11.62 4.97 -1.63
N THR A 83 -11.38 6.23 -1.31
CA THR A 83 -11.73 6.83 -0.02
C THR A 83 -13.25 6.87 0.26
N GLU A 84 -14.07 6.79 -0.79
CA GLU A 84 -15.54 6.72 -0.68
C GLU A 84 -16.06 5.29 -0.43
N GLY A 85 -15.18 4.29 -0.50
CA GLY A 85 -15.59 2.87 -0.45
C GLY A 85 -16.02 2.31 -1.80
N ARG A 86 -15.65 2.93 -2.92
CA ARG A 86 -15.93 2.47 -4.29
C ARG A 86 -14.88 1.45 -4.73
N PRO A 87 -15.24 0.18 -4.98
CA PRO A 87 -14.32 -0.79 -5.57
C PRO A 87 -14.12 -0.49 -7.06
N GLN A 88 -12.88 -0.49 -7.52
CA GLN A 88 -12.50 -0.21 -8.90
C GLN A 88 -11.47 -1.23 -9.38
N LEU A 89 -11.59 -1.67 -10.63
CA LEU A 89 -10.65 -2.59 -11.25
C LEU A 89 -9.55 -1.81 -11.97
N ALA A 90 -8.30 -2.13 -11.64
CA ALA A 90 -7.15 -1.76 -12.44
C ALA A 90 -6.76 -2.95 -13.32
N LEU A 91 -6.73 -2.74 -14.62
CA LEU A 91 -6.32 -3.74 -15.58
C LEU A 91 -4.82 -3.63 -15.84
N ARG A 92 -4.17 -4.77 -15.99
CA ARG A 92 -2.76 -4.85 -16.32
C ARG A 92 -2.47 -4.14 -17.64
N ALA A 93 -1.51 -3.22 -17.64
CA ALA A 93 -1.05 -2.49 -18.81
C ALA A 93 0.22 -3.12 -19.43
N GLY A 94 1.01 -3.84 -18.64
CA GLY A 94 2.26 -4.46 -19.06
C GLY A 94 2.50 -5.79 -18.37
N PHE A 95 3.69 -6.32 -18.53
CA PHE A 95 4.12 -7.57 -17.89
C PHE A 95 5.29 -7.28 -16.96
N ALA A 96 5.33 -7.97 -15.82
CA ALA A 96 6.43 -7.88 -14.88
C ALA A 96 7.75 -8.32 -15.55
N PRO A 97 8.86 -7.58 -15.37
CA PRO A 97 10.13 -7.89 -15.97
C PRO A 97 10.84 -9.04 -15.25
N GLY A 98 11.68 -9.77 -15.99
CA GLY A 98 12.56 -10.79 -15.43
C GLY A 98 11.81 -11.88 -14.69
N GLU A 99 12.20 -12.13 -13.45
CA GLU A 99 11.60 -13.18 -12.60
C GLU A 99 10.43 -12.69 -11.73
N ALA A 100 10.07 -11.40 -11.82
CA ALA A 100 8.97 -10.86 -11.05
C ALA A 100 7.63 -11.54 -11.41
N LYS A 101 6.81 -11.76 -10.40
CA LYS A 101 5.52 -12.46 -10.51
C LYS A 101 4.40 -11.59 -9.93
N GLU A 102 3.17 -11.87 -10.35
CA GLU A 102 1.99 -11.27 -9.73
C GLU A 102 1.98 -11.56 -8.20
N ASN A 103 1.69 -10.55 -7.41
CA ASN A 103 1.83 -10.62 -5.95
C ASN A 103 1.04 -11.78 -5.32
N TRP A 104 -0.16 -12.05 -5.79
CA TRP A 104 -0.99 -13.16 -5.30
C TRP A 104 -0.36 -14.52 -5.59
N ALA A 105 0.34 -14.67 -6.73
CA ALA A 105 0.97 -15.94 -7.14
C ALA A 105 2.17 -16.28 -6.24
N ILE A 106 2.95 -15.27 -5.83
CA ILE A 106 4.04 -15.44 -4.86
C ILE A 106 3.49 -15.94 -3.52
N LEU A 107 2.44 -15.30 -3.01
CA LEU A 107 1.80 -15.71 -1.75
C LEU A 107 1.21 -17.13 -1.85
N ARG A 108 0.61 -17.47 -2.99
CA ARG A 108 0.10 -18.82 -3.24
C ARG A 108 1.23 -19.87 -3.24
N ALA A 109 2.35 -19.58 -3.89
CA ALA A 109 3.51 -20.47 -3.91
C ALA A 109 4.10 -20.62 -2.49
N LEU A 110 4.34 -19.50 -1.79
CA LEU A 110 4.86 -19.51 -0.43
C LEU A 110 3.97 -20.33 0.53
N SER A 111 2.65 -20.25 0.38
CA SER A 111 1.72 -21.02 1.21
C SER A 111 1.87 -22.53 1.06
N ALA A 112 2.24 -23.00 -0.13
CA ALA A 112 2.52 -24.41 -0.38
C ALA A 112 3.82 -24.86 0.30
N GLU A 113 4.88 -24.04 0.22
CA GLU A 113 6.16 -24.31 0.90
C GLU A 113 6.00 -24.35 2.43
N LEU A 114 5.10 -23.53 2.98
CA LEU A 114 4.77 -23.52 4.41
C LEU A 114 3.82 -24.65 4.83
N GLY A 115 3.41 -25.53 3.91
CA GLY A 115 2.53 -26.68 4.19
C GLY A 115 1.05 -26.32 4.42
N GLN A 116 0.65 -25.08 4.15
CA GLN A 116 -0.74 -24.59 4.28
C GLN A 116 -1.19 -23.95 2.96
N THR A 117 -1.31 -24.77 1.94
CA THR A 117 -1.63 -24.34 0.58
C THR A 117 -2.94 -23.58 0.50
N LEU A 118 -2.91 -22.34 0.05
CA LEU A 118 -4.09 -21.54 -0.23
C LEU A 118 -4.93 -22.15 -1.35
N PRO A 119 -6.28 -22.17 -1.22
CA PRO A 119 -7.14 -23.00 -2.06
C PRO A 119 -7.47 -22.41 -3.44
N TRP A 120 -6.74 -21.43 -3.93
CA TRP A 120 -6.98 -20.80 -5.23
C TRP A 120 -5.74 -20.87 -6.13
N ASP A 121 -5.92 -21.38 -7.35
CA ASP A 121 -4.86 -21.53 -8.35
C ASP A 121 -4.99 -20.50 -9.51
N SER A 122 -5.87 -19.52 -9.38
CA SER A 122 -6.05 -18.45 -10.34
C SER A 122 -6.56 -17.17 -9.68
N LEU A 123 -6.30 -16.04 -10.32
CA LEU A 123 -6.84 -14.74 -9.87
C LEU A 123 -8.38 -14.74 -9.84
N ALA A 124 -9.02 -15.46 -10.77
CA ALA A 124 -10.47 -15.60 -10.78
C ALA A 124 -10.98 -16.35 -9.54
N ALA A 125 -10.33 -17.44 -9.14
CA ALA A 125 -10.67 -18.19 -7.94
C ALA A 125 -10.44 -17.36 -6.67
N LEU A 126 -9.32 -16.63 -6.60
CA LEU A 126 -9.03 -15.67 -5.51
C LEU A 126 -10.11 -14.59 -5.40
N ARG A 127 -10.50 -13.97 -6.54
CA ARG A 127 -11.56 -12.95 -6.55
C ARG A 127 -12.92 -13.52 -6.14
N SER A 128 -13.25 -14.73 -6.57
CA SER A 128 -14.47 -15.43 -6.13
C SER A 128 -14.48 -15.64 -4.61
N ALA A 129 -13.36 -16.04 -4.03
CA ALA A 129 -13.22 -16.19 -2.59
C ALA A 129 -13.33 -14.84 -1.86
N LEU A 130 -12.70 -13.80 -2.40
CA LEU A 130 -12.77 -12.43 -1.88
C LEU A 130 -14.22 -11.92 -1.85
N VAL A 131 -14.94 -12.01 -2.96
CA VAL A 131 -16.33 -11.56 -3.08
C VAL A 131 -17.27 -12.39 -2.18
N LYS A 132 -17.01 -13.69 -2.02
CA LYS A 132 -17.77 -14.53 -1.10
C LYS A 132 -17.59 -14.07 0.35
N ALA A 133 -16.40 -13.65 0.75
CA ALA A 133 -16.10 -13.15 2.09
C ALA A 133 -16.59 -11.69 2.29
N HIS A 134 -16.47 -10.88 1.24
CA HIS A 134 -16.75 -9.43 1.25
C HIS A 134 -17.65 -9.05 0.06
N PRO A 135 -18.98 -9.33 0.10
CA PRO A 135 -19.88 -9.21 -1.06
C PRO A 135 -19.95 -7.81 -1.68
N HIS A 136 -19.74 -6.75 -0.91
CA HIS A 136 -19.74 -5.37 -1.40
C HIS A 136 -18.63 -5.10 -2.43
N LEU A 137 -17.54 -5.85 -2.40
CA LEU A 137 -16.43 -5.74 -3.35
C LEU A 137 -16.76 -6.25 -4.75
N ALA A 138 -17.92 -6.91 -4.93
CA ALA A 138 -18.44 -7.27 -6.26
C ALA A 138 -19.07 -6.08 -7.00
N ARG A 139 -19.45 -5.02 -6.27
CA ARG A 139 -20.15 -3.85 -6.81
C ARG A 139 -19.16 -2.85 -7.40
N ILE A 140 -18.53 -3.26 -8.49
CA ILE A 140 -17.51 -2.46 -9.17
C ILE A 140 -18.11 -1.12 -9.62
N ASP A 141 -17.36 -0.04 -9.38
CA ASP A 141 -17.71 1.36 -9.66
C ASP A 141 -18.93 1.90 -8.89
N GLU A 142 -19.46 1.15 -7.92
CA GLU A 142 -20.54 1.61 -7.06
C GLU A 142 -20.02 1.91 -5.65
N VAL A 143 -20.58 2.93 -5.00
CA VAL A 143 -20.38 3.18 -3.58
C VAL A 143 -21.38 2.33 -2.80
N ALA A 144 -20.89 1.49 -1.91
CA ALA A 144 -21.76 0.71 -1.05
C ALA A 144 -22.55 1.64 -0.11
N GLU A 145 -23.85 1.39 0.03
CA GLU A 145 -24.65 2.08 1.02
C GLU A 145 -24.14 1.75 2.43
N ASN A 146 -24.00 2.76 3.25
CA ASN A 146 -23.60 2.60 4.64
C ASN A 146 -24.51 3.41 5.55
N THR A 147 -24.85 2.84 6.69
CA THR A 147 -25.62 3.56 7.71
C THR A 147 -24.71 4.59 8.38
N TRP A 148 -25.07 5.87 8.25
CA TRP A 148 -24.33 6.92 8.91
C TRP A 148 -24.51 6.83 10.42
N THR A 149 -23.40 6.73 11.14
CA THR A 149 -23.39 6.78 12.61
C THR A 149 -22.72 8.08 13.04
N PRO A 150 -23.37 8.90 13.86
CA PRO A 150 -22.77 10.11 14.38
C PRO A 150 -21.48 9.80 15.14
N LEU A 151 -20.39 10.45 14.76
CA LEU A 151 -19.16 10.37 15.53
C LEU A 151 -19.28 11.26 16.79
N PRO A 152 -18.70 10.84 17.92
CA PRO A 152 -18.68 11.69 19.11
C PRO A 152 -17.92 12.96 18.80
N VAL A 153 -18.58 14.10 19.01
CA VAL A 153 -17.96 15.43 18.84
C VAL A 153 -16.97 15.64 19.99
N LYS A 154 -15.70 15.73 19.67
CA LYS A 154 -14.65 16.14 20.61
C LYS A 154 -14.19 17.56 20.26
N THR A 155 -13.84 18.33 21.27
CA THR A 155 -13.22 19.63 21.04
C THR A 155 -11.94 19.45 20.23
N PRO A 156 -11.78 20.17 19.10
CA PRO A 156 -10.56 20.09 18.31
C PRO A 156 -9.33 20.41 19.15
N ALA A 157 -8.27 19.64 19.01
CA ALA A 157 -7.00 19.95 19.63
C ALA A 157 -6.45 21.26 19.05
N LYS A 158 -5.79 22.07 19.89
CA LYS A 158 -5.04 23.25 19.44
C LYS A 158 -3.74 22.79 18.77
N ALA A 159 -3.84 22.26 17.57
CA ALA A 159 -2.70 21.80 16.81
C ALA A 159 -2.60 22.56 15.49
N THR A 160 -1.38 22.81 15.03
CA THR A 160 -1.11 23.42 13.73
C THR A 160 -1.38 22.38 12.64
N PHE A 161 -1.99 22.80 11.54
CA PHE A 161 -2.08 21.97 10.35
C PHE A 161 -0.68 21.67 9.83
N ARG A 162 -0.43 20.40 9.49
CA ARG A 162 0.82 19.95 8.89
C ARG A 162 0.51 19.29 7.56
N ASN A 163 1.36 19.54 6.56
CA ASN A 163 1.28 18.80 5.31
C ASN A 163 1.75 17.35 5.57
N ALA A 164 0.89 16.39 5.26
CA ALA A 164 1.22 14.98 5.37
C ALA A 164 2.21 14.53 4.28
N ILE A 165 2.27 15.23 3.15
CA ILE A 165 3.16 14.94 2.03
C ILE A 165 4.42 15.81 2.20
N LYS A 166 5.53 15.17 2.51
CA LYS A 166 6.82 15.85 2.69
C LYS A 166 7.47 16.23 1.36
N ASP A 167 7.32 15.39 0.35
CA ASP A 167 7.87 15.56 -0.99
C ASP A 167 6.86 15.07 -2.02
N PHE A 168 6.27 16.00 -2.77
CA PHE A 168 5.23 15.71 -3.75
C PHE A 168 5.72 14.78 -4.87
N TYR A 169 6.98 14.91 -5.26
CA TYR A 169 7.56 14.17 -6.38
C TYR A 169 8.02 12.76 -6.00
N LEU A 170 8.19 12.46 -4.71
CA LEU A 170 8.75 11.20 -4.20
C LEU A 170 7.78 10.42 -3.30
N THR A 171 6.49 10.39 -3.65
CA THR A 171 5.42 9.85 -2.79
C THR A 171 5.28 8.33 -2.80
N ASN A 172 5.90 7.64 -3.76
CA ASN A 172 5.79 6.18 -3.88
C ASN A 172 7.12 5.58 -4.42
N PRO A 173 7.32 4.24 -4.34
CA PRO A 173 8.58 3.62 -4.77
C PRO A 173 8.92 3.85 -6.24
N VAL A 174 7.93 3.82 -7.12
CA VAL A 174 8.12 4.07 -8.56
C VAL A 174 8.65 5.48 -8.82
N ALA A 175 8.02 6.47 -8.17
CA ALA A 175 8.46 7.87 -8.27
C ALA A 175 9.88 8.05 -7.69
N ARG A 176 10.20 7.39 -6.56
CA ARG A 176 11.55 7.44 -5.95
C ARG A 176 12.62 6.79 -6.81
N ALA A 177 12.27 5.79 -7.61
CA ALA A 177 13.18 5.15 -8.56
C ALA A 177 13.36 5.97 -9.86
N SER A 178 12.56 7.02 -10.07
CA SER A 178 12.63 7.86 -11.27
C SER A 178 13.64 8.98 -11.11
N GLN A 179 14.64 9.03 -12.01
CA GLN A 179 15.62 10.11 -12.06
C GLN A 179 14.94 11.47 -12.29
N VAL A 180 13.97 11.55 -13.19
CA VAL A 180 13.22 12.79 -13.49
C VAL A 180 12.48 13.30 -12.25
N MET A 181 11.85 12.41 -11.46
CA MET A 181 11.18 12.82 -10.23
C MET A 181 12.19 13.30 -9.16
N ALA A 182 13.35 12.69 -9.08
CA ALA A 182 14.43 13.15 -8.19
C ALA A 182 14.94 14.55 -8.58
N GLU A 183 15.11 14.82 -9.87
CA GLU A 183 15.49 16.13 -10.38
C GLU A 183 14.42 17.19 -10.08
N LEU A 184 13.13 16.88 -10.30
CA LEU A 184 12.02 17.78 -9.97
C LEU A 184 11.94 18.07 -8.47
N SER A 185 12.17 17.07 -7.62
CA SER A 185 12.26 17.25 -6.18
C SER A 185 13.39 18.22 -5.79
N ALA A 186 14.57 18.03 -6.37
CA ALA A 186 15.73 18.91 -6.14
C ALA A 186 15.44 20.35 -6.58
N MET A 187 14.87 20.55 -7.77
CA MET A 187 14.49 21.87 -8.27
C MET A 187 13.45 22.56 -7.37
N ALA A 188 12.45 21.82 -6.91
CA ALA A 188 11.42 22.36 -6.01
C ALA A 188 12.01 22.82 -4.66
N LYS A 189 12.93 22.04 -4.10
CA LYS A 189 13.66 22.39 -2.87
C LYS A 189 14.51 23.64 -3.06
N ALA A 190 15.31 23.71 -4.12
CA ALA A 190 16.14 24.86 -4.43
C ALA A 190 15.30 26.14 -4.61
N ARG A 191 14.12 26.03 -5.24
CA ARG A 191 13.21 27.15 -5.41
C ARG A 191 12.59 27.63 -4.06
N ALA A 192 12.30 26.69 -3.17
CA ALA A 192 11.75 27.02 -1.85
C ALA A 192 12.79 27.67 -0.92
N GLU A 193 14.07 27.35 -1.11
CA GLU A 193 15.20 27.91 -0.35
C GLU A 193 15.74 29.24 -0.95
N ALA A 194 15.38 29.56 -2.19
CA ALA A 194 15.77 30.81 -2.80
C ALA A 194 15.15 32.00 -2.04
N PRO A 195 15.94 33.03 -1.68
CA PRO A 195 15.40 34.21 -1.04
C PRO A 195 14.36 34.85 -1.97
N MET A 196 13.17 35.16 -1.42
CA MET A 196 12.18 35.96 -2.15
C MET A 196 12.85 37.26 -2.58
N ALA A 197 13.01 37.46 -3.90
CA ALA A 197 13.45 38.76 -4.40
C ALA A 197 12.47 39.81 -3.87
N ALA A 198 12.97 40.74 -3.07
CA ALA A 198 12.16 41.88 -2.63
C ALA A 198 11.85 42.71 -3.89
N GLU A 199 10.57 42.72 -4.30
CA GLU A 199 10.03 43.68 -5.24
C GLU A 199 9.88 45.05 -4.55
#